data_8fff87886745798bd30d7eccaf376671
#
_entry.id   8fff87886745798bd30d7eccaf376671
#
_cell.length_a   1.000
_cell.length_b   1.000
_cell.length_c   1.000
_cell.angle_alpha   90.00
_cell.angle_beta   90.00
_cell.angle_gamma   90.00
#
_symmetry.space_group_name_H-M   'P 1'
#
loop_
_entity.id
_entity.type
_entity.pdbx_description
1 polymer ?
#
loop_
_entity_poly.entity_id
_entity_poly.type
_entity_poly.pdbx_seq_one_letter_code
_entity_poly.pdbx_strand_id
1 'polypeptide(L)'
;MLDMSDVALSVVQRSFTMSVRAESWRDGDLLAADIPVADGSEDRDRSLAVPERISLTVPRRDRGYTWDPGADPDHPLAAYGQQLHISYGVDIGGGDFEWIDRGWFLITETSSDDTTVTVTAQGLLTWVDEAKFVAPFQPSGTLASTIRSLVEPALTVNFDGTLVDRSVPVGMQWDSDRLGGLTEVLDAWAADAYVTEDGVLLVEPVSDDGTPVLSLTDGHGGTVMHWQGSSSRDGAFNCVVAQGEDASGNQLQGVAYDRNSASPFMFGGPFNPLAVPYTYSSPLMTTVDQCRKGAAAKLLQLRRTTSRRLAVTMVPHPGLMAGDIISATGAGLTNAPCAIETLTLPYSPSEMNLTVRVL
;
A
#
# COMPACT_ATOMS: atom_id res chain seq x y z
N MET A 1 6.05 -0.96 -10.42
CA MET A 1 7.19 0.00 -10.43
C MET A 1 6.76 1.21 -11.22
N LEU A 2 7.00 2.40 -10.71
CA LEU A 2 6.72 3.66 -11.40
C LEU A 2 7.63 3.82 -12.63
N ASP A 3 7.13 4.56 -13.61
CA ASP A 3 7.87 4.79 -14.86
C ASP A 3 9.13 5.62 -14.61
N MET A 4 10.24 5.13 -15.15
CA MET A 4 11.55 5.79 -15.13
C MET A 4 12.23 5.58 -16.47
N SER A 5 12.94 6.59 -16.96
CA SER A 5 13.74 6.44 -18.17
C SER A 5 14.91 5.47 -17.98
N ASP A 6 15.39 4.88 -19.08
CA ASP A 6 16.59 4.03 -19.04
C ASP A 6 17.82 4.74 -18.44
N VAL A 7 17.88 6.06 -18.60
CA VAL A 7 18.95 6.89 -18.03
C VAL A 7 18.82 6.91 -16.51
N ALA A 8 17.65 7.24 -15.97
CA ALA A 8 17.42 7.25 -14.53
C ALA A 8 17.60 5.86 -13.92
N LEU A 9 17.08 4.79 -14.57
CA LEU A 9 17.31 3.40 -14.14
C LEU A 9 18.81 3.04 -14.07
N SER A 10 19.63 3.52 -15.00
CA SER A 10 21.07 3.29 -14.97
C SER A 10 21.79 4.07 -13.88
N VAL A 11 21.26 5.25 -13.55
CA VAL A 11 21.81 6.17 -12.53
C VAL A 11 21.54 5.66 -11.14
N VAL A 12 20.33 5.20 -10.82
CA VAL A 12 19.98 4.69 -9.48
C VAL A 12 20.70 3.40 -9.09
N GLN A 13 21.36 2.73 -10.05
CA GLN A 13 22.25 1.60 -9.77
C GLN A 13 23.64 2.05 -9.27
N ARG A 14 23.89 3.36 -9.16
CA ARG A 14 25.15 3.96 -8.76
C ARG A 14 24.91 5.04 -7.70
N SER A 15 25.96 5.72 -7.27
CA SER A 15 25.79 6.95 -6.48
C SER A 15 25.19 8.05 -7.34
N PHE A 16 24.12 8.66 -6.89
CA PHE A 16 23.45 9.75 -7.58
C PHE A 16 23.06 10.87 -6.60
N THR A 17 22.83 12.05 -7.14
CA THR A 17 22.25 13.17 -6.40
C THR A 17 20.73 13.06 -6.47
N MET A 18 20.09 13.19 -5.33
CA MET A 18 18.64 13.20 -5.20
C MET A 18 18.11 14.59 -4.87
N SER A 19 16.86 14.84 -5.18
CA SER A 19 16.10 15.99 -4.71
C SER A 19 14.67 15.55 -4.42
N VAL A 20 13.95 16.28 -3.57
CA VAL A 20 12.53 16.07 -3.31
C VAL A 20 11.80 17.36 -3.62
N ARG A 21 10.70 17.25 -4.38
CA ARG A 21 9.74 18.32 -4.58
C ARG A 21 8.49 17.98 -3.78
N ALA A 22 8.08 18.92 -2.94
CA ALA A 22 6.84 18.83 -2.19
C ALA A 22 5.99 20.05 -2.51
N GLU A 23 4.76 19.81 -2.96
CA GLU A 23 3.76 20.83 -3.23
C GLU A 23 2.62 20.68 -2.24
N SER A 24 2.00 21.79 -1.83
CA SER A 24 0.78 21.75 -1.01
C SER A 24 -0.40 22.22 -1.82
N TRP A 25 -1.49 21.47 -1.74
CA TRP A 25 -2.74 21.70 -2.46
C TRP A 25 -3.94 21.62 -1.51
N ARG A 26 -5.02 22.34 -1.81
CA ARG A 26 -6.30 22.18 -1.13
C ARG A 26 -7.44 22.47 -2.12
N ASP A 27 -8.42 21.58 -2.16
CA ASP A 27 -9.60 21.69 -3.05
C ASP A 27 -9.23 21.89 -4.55
N GLY A 28 -8.08 21.35 -4.99
CA GLY A 28 -7.56 21.52 -6.34
C GLY A 28 -6.76 22.80 -6.57
N ASP A 29 -6.63 23.67 -5.57
CA ASP A 29 -5.82 24.88 -5.64
C ASP A 29 -4.41 24.66 -5.07
N LEU A 30 -3.39 25.08 -5.82
CA LEU A 30 -2.00 25.06 -5.38
C LEU A 30 -1.75 26.16 -4.34
N LEU A 31 -1.40 25.76 -3.11
CA LEU A 31 -1.07 26.69 -2.01
C LEU A 31 0.43 27.02 -1.99
N ALA A 32 1.29 26.03 -2.26
CA ALA A 32 2.74 26.20 -2.34
C ALA A 32 3.36 25.18 -3.29
N ALA A 33 4.20 25.63 -4.22
CA ALA A 33 4.83 24.80 -5.26
C ALA A 33 6.21 24.25 -4.87
N ASP A 34 6.85 24.77 -3.84
CA ASP A 34 8.25 24.48 -3.52
C ASP A 34 8.48 24.56 -2.00
N ILE A 35 7.98 23.56 -1.29
CA ILE A 35 8.17 23.42 0.15
C ILE A 35 9.60 22.95 0.40
N PRO A 36 10.43 23.66 1.19
CA PRO A 36 11.80 23.26 1.45
C PRO A 36 11.85 22.01 2.34
N VAL A 37 12.17 20.86 1.77
CA VAL A 37 12.34 19.59 2.51
C VAL A 37 13.80 19.48 2.94
N ALA A 38 14.04 19.49 4.25
CA ALA A 38 15.37 19.29 4.82
C ALA A 38 15.68 17.81 5.07
N ASP A 39 14.66 17.03 5.45
CA ASP A 39 14.74 15.60 5.72
C ASP A 39 13.32 14.99 5.65
N GLY A 40 13.23 13.68 5.59
CA GLY A 40 11.97 12.97 5.62
C GLY A 40 12.04 11.56 5.08
N SER A 41 10.91 10.91 5.09
CA SER A 41 10.73 9.58 4.49
C SER A 41 9.31 9.34 4.04
N GLU A 42 9.16 8.42 3.10
CA GLU A 42 7.92 7.80 2.71
C GLU A 42 7.91 6.35 3.15
N ASP A 43 6.90 5.96 3.91
CA ASP A 43 6.67 4.59 4.34
C ASP A 43 5.42 4.04 3.65
N ARG A 44 5.52 2.82 3.11
CA ARG A 44 4.39 2.07 2.57
C ARG A 44 4.35 0.68 3.17
N ASP A 45 3.19 0.28 3.68
CA ASP A 45 2.95 -1.05 4.25
C ASP A 45 1.60 -1.60 3.78
N ARG A 46 1.63 -2.60 2.91
CA ARG A 46 0.43 -3.24 2.35
C ARG A 46 -0.44 -3.98 3.37
N SER A 47 0.04 -4.18 4.59
CA SER A 47 -0.75 -4.80 5.65
C SER A 47 -1.68 -3.83 6.38
N LEU A 48 -1.51 -2.53 6.17
CA LEU A 48 -2.32 -1.48 6.80
C LEU A 48 -3.52 -1.12 5.94
N ALA A 49 -4.59 -0.69 6.59
CA ALA A 49 -5.80 -0.22 5.91
C ALA A 49 -5.59 1.12 5.16
N VAL A 50 -4.69 1.97 5.67
CA VAL A 50 -4.11 3.13 4.97
C VAL A 50 -2.62 2.85 4.83
N PRO A 51 -2.17 2.39 3.65
CA PRO A 51 -0.81 1.86 3.48
C PRO A 51 0.29 2.91 3.48
N GLU A 52 -0.02 4.15 3.12
CA GLU A 52 0.97 5.17 2.84
C GLU A 52 1.08 6.18 3.98
N ARG A 53 2.31 6.53 4.31
CA ARG A 53 2.62 7.59 5.27
C ARG A 53 3.89 8.32 4.85
N ILE A 54 3.92 9.62 5.05
CA ILE A 54 5.13 10.42 4.92
C ILE A 54 5.37 11.25 6.18
N SER A 55 6.65 11.52 6.43
CA SER A 55 7.10 12.49 7.42
C SER A 55 8.09 13.43 6.75
N LEU A 56 7.85 14.74 6.85
CA LEU A 56 8.74 15.76 6.32
C LEU A 56 9.25 16.64 7.45
N THR A 57 10.52 16.99 7.38
CA THR A 57 11.13 18.05 8.19
C THR A 57 11.38 19.26 7.30
N VAL A 58 10.71 20.35 7.61
CA VAL A 58 10.76 21.62 6.86
C VAL A 58 11.44 22.66 7.74
N PRO A 59 12.41 23.46 7.25
CA PRO A 59 12.94 24.58 8.01
C PRO A 59 11.83 25.56 8.39
N ARG A 60 11.73 25.94 9.65
CA ARG A 60 10.68 26.88 10.12
C ARG A 60 10.69 28.19 9.36
N ARG A 61 11.87 28.62 8.90
CA ARG A 61 12.05 29.81 8.07
C ARG A 61 12.97 29.51 6.91
N ASP A 62 12.51 29.82 5.71
CA ASP A 62 13.32 29.74 4.50
C ASP A 62 13.01 30.93 3.58
N ARG A 63 14.02 31.56 3.01
CA ARG A 63 13.92 32.68 2.04
C ARG A 63 12.96 33.79 2.45
N GLY A 64 12.83 34.04 3.77
CA GLY A 64 11.95 35.08 4.32
C GLY A 64 10.50 34.65 4.54
N TYR A 65 10.14 33.41 4.19
CA TYR A 65 8.84 32.82 4.49
C TYR A 65 8.89 32.01 5.80
N THR A 66 7.78 32.01 6.54
CA THR A 66 7.62 31.20 7.76
C THR A 66 6.72 30.01 7.44
N TRP A 67 7.27 28.81 7.57
CA TRP A 67 6.58 27.55 7.28
C TRP A 67 5.80 26.98 8.47
N ASP A 68 5.83 27.63 9.62
CA ASP A 68 5.02 27.25 10.77
C ASP A 68 3.57 27.72 10.57
N PRO A 69 2.59 26.80 10.48
CA PRO A 69 1.19 27.17 10.27
C PRO A 69 0.60 27.94 11.47
N GLY A 70 1.14 27.74 12.69
CA GLY A 70 0.56 28.34 13.89
C GLY A 70 -0.93 28.04 14.01
N ALA A 71 -1.76 29.12 14.00
CA ALA A 71 -3.22 29.01 14.05
C ALA A 71 -3.89 29.35 12.70
N ASP A 72 -3.13 29.48 11.61
CA ASP A 72 -3.66 29.81 10.29
C ASP A 72 -4.17 28.56 9.57
N PRO A 73 -5.50 28.39 9.39
CA PRO A 73 -6.07 27.22 8.71
C PRO A 73 -5.81 27.21 7.20
N ASP A 74 -5.43 28.35 6.60
CA ASP A 74 -5.16 28.49 5.18
C ASP A 74 -3.67 28.32 4.85
N HIS A 75 -2.84 28.13 5.86
CA HIS A 75 -1.41 27.90 5.67
C HIS A 75 -1.15 26.60 4.88
N PRO A 76 -0.17 26.57 3.94
CA PRO A 76 0.14 25.38 3.14
C PRO A 76 0.43 24.10 3.92
N LEU A 77 0.96 24.20 5.15
CA LEU A 77 1.26 23.05 6.01
C LEU A 77 0.23 22.82 7.10
N ALA A 78 -0.94 23.47 7.08
CA ALA A 78 -2.00 23.19 8.04
C ALA A 78 -2.67 21.82 7.79
N ALA A 79 -3.22 21.20 8.84
CA ALA A 79 -3.87 19.88 8.76
C ALA A 79 -5.41 20.02 8.65
N TYR A 80 -5.89 20.87 7.71
CA TYR A 80 -7.32 21.14 7.51
C TYR A 80 -7.76 20.87 6.07
N GLY A 81 -7.32 19.71 5.52
CA GLY A 81 -7.62 19.29 4.16
C GLY A 81 -6.50 19.58 3.16
N GLN A 82 -5.38 20.14 3.62
CA GLN A 82 -4.19 20.29 2.78
C GLN A 82 -3.61 18.93 2.44
N GLN A 83 -3.24 18.77 1.17
CA GLN A 83 -2.63 17.59 0.61
C GLN A 83 -1.21 17.92 0.16
N LEU A 84 -0.29 16.99 0.34
CA LEU A 84 1.04 17.06 -0.23
C LEU A 84 1.08 16.22 -1.51
N HIS A 85 1.59 16.79 -2.58
CA HIS A 85 2.00 16.08 -3.78
C HIS A 85 3.52 15.97 -3.79
N ILE A 86 4.04 14.74 -3.83
CA ILE A 86 5.47 14.47 -3.66
C ILE A 86 6.05 13.91 -4.94
N SER A 87 7.18 14.47 -5.37
CA SER A 87 7.99 13.91 -6.44
C SER A 87 9.44 13.73 -5.98
N TYR A 88 10.04 12.61 -6.37
CA TYR A 88 11.43 12.29 -6.10
C TYR A 88 12.27 12.54 -7.35
N GLY A 89 13.27 13.40 -7.25
CA GLY A 89 14.16 13.76 -8.34
C GLY A 89 15.45 12.93 -8.35
N VAL A 90 15.79 12.38 -9.49
CA VAL A 90 17.05 11.70 -9.77
C VAL A 90 17.86 12.57 -10.72
N ASP A 91 19.07 12.99 -10.34
CA ASP A 91 19.99 13.74 -11.23
C ASP A 91 20.46 12.83 -12.36
N ILE A 92 20.01 13.10 -13.57
CA ILE A 92 20.35 12.35 -14.77
C ILE A 92 21.59 12.92 -15.49
N GLY A 93 22.23 13.93 -14.89
CA GLY A 93 23.45 14.57 -15.36
C GLY A 93 23.20 15.99 -15.88
N GLY A 94 24.25 16.81 -15.83
CA GLY A 94 24.17 18.22 -16.27
C GLY A 94 23.38 19.15 -15.34
N GLY A 95 22.89 18.66 -14.22
CA GLY A 95 22.01 19.39 -13.31
C GLY A 95 20.53 19.23 -13.62
N ASP A 96 20.19 18.36 -14.59
CA ASP A 96 18.82 18.02 -14.92
C ASP A 96 18.32 16.87 -14.04
N PHE A 97 17.10 17.01 -13.53
CA PHE A 97 16.43 15.98 -12.71
C PHE A 97 15.28 15.33 -13.49
N GLU A 98 15.24 14.01 -13.47
CA GLU A 98 14.03 13.26 -13.77
C GLU A 98 13.20 13.15 -12.49
N TRP A 99 11.93 13.58 -12.57
CA TRP A 99 11.01 13.59 -11.43
C TRP A 99 10.08 12.39 -11.51
N ILE A 100 10.14 11.56 -10.49
CA ILE A 100 9.29 10.39 -10.31
C ILE A 100 8.17 10.80 -9.35
N ASP A 101 6.93 10.73 -9.81
CA ASP A 101 5.75 11.03 -9.00
C ASP A 101 5.56 9.95 -7.92
N ARG A 102 5.46 10.39 -6.65
CA ARG A 102 5.25 9.50 -5.51
C ARG A 102 3.81 9.52 -5.00
N GLY A 103 2.99 10.42 -5.51
CA GLY A 103 1.57 10.51 -5.22
C GLY A 103 1.17 11.57 -4.21
N TRP A 104 -0.06 11.43 -3.73
CA TRP A 104 -0.78 12.41 -2.93
C TRP A 104 -0.99 11.92 -1.50
N PHE A 105 -0.80 12.82 -0.53
CA PHE A 105 -0.89 12.49 0.89
C PHE A 105 -1.65 13.60 1.61
N LEU A 106 -2.60 13.24 2.47
CA LEU A 106 -3.35 14.16 3.31
C LEU A 106 -2.53 14.53 4.54
N ILE A 107 -2.31 15.82 4.79
CA ILE A 107 -1.65 16.29 6.02
C ILE A 107 -2.56 15.99 7.22
N THR A 108 -2.06 15.18 8.14
CA THR A 108 -2.81 14.77 9.35
C THR A 108 -2.30 15.46 10.62
N GLU A 109 -1.03 15.83 10.65
CA GLU A 109 -0.42 16.47 11.80
C GLU A 109 0.71 17.40 11.39
N THR A 110 0.81 18.53 12.05
CA THR A 110 1.95 19.45 11.95
C THR A 110 2.36 19.90 13.32
N SER A 111 3.65 19.78 13.63
CA SER A 111 4.26 20.26 14.86
C SER A 111 5.48 21.09 14.56
N SER A 112 5.77 22.10 15.38
CA SER A 112 6.92 22.98 15.17
C SER A 112 7.75 23.14 16.44
N ASP A 113 9.06 23.27 16.26
CA ASP A 113 9.99 23.72 17.27
C ASP A 113 10.59 25.08 16.89
N ASP A 114 11.68 25.48 17.54
CA ASP A 114 12.33 26.78 17.29
C ASP A 114 12.94 26.89 15.88
N THR A 115 13.26 25.76 15.22
CA THR A 115 14.05 25.69 13.99
C THR A 115 13.35 24.98 12.85
N THR A 116 12.49 24.01 13.16
CA THR A 116 11.89 23.11 12.18
C THR A 116 10.38 22.98 12.38
N VAL A 117 9.73 22.53 11.31
CA VAL A 117 8.34 22.10 11.28
C VAL A 117 8.34 20.64 10.81
N THR A 118 7.77 19.76 11.62
CA THR A 118 7.54 18.37 11.24
C THR A 118 6.11 18.23 10.73
N VAL A 119 5.97 17.71 9.51
CA VAL A 119 4.68 17.44 8.86
C VAL A 119 4.52 15.94 8.71
N THR A 120 3.43 15.41 9.25
CA THR A 120 3.01 14.02 9.00
C THR A 120 1.81 14.03 8.08
N ALA A 121 1.88 13.23 7.02
CA ALA A 121 0.75 13.04 6.13
C ALA A 121 0.54 11.55 5.86
N GLN A 122 -0.67 11.16 5.52
CA GLN A 122 -1.06 9.77 5.25
C GLN A 122 -1.71 9.67 3.87
N GLY A 123 -1.80 8.46 3.34
CA GLY A 123 -2.47 8.19 2.07
C GLY A 123 -3.91 8.68 2.07
N LEU A 124 -4.45 8.96 0.89
CA LEU A 124 -5.78 9.59 0.74
C LEU A 124 -6.95 8.71 1.24
N LEU A 125 -6.74 7.40 1.45
CA LEU A 125 -7.73 6.55 2.13
C LEU A 125 -8.04 7.00 3.56
N THR A 126 -7.21 7.85 4.16
CA THR A 126 -7.48 8.50 5.44
C THR A 126 -8.84 9.21 5.45
N TRP A 127 -9.23 9.87 4.35
CA TRP A 127 -10.56 10.48 4.25
C TRP A 127 -11.70 9.47 4.42
N VAL A 128 -11.53 8.27 3.87
CA VAL A 128 -12.54 7.20 3.97
C VAL A 128 -12.55 6.62 5.38
N ASP A 129 -11.39 6.47 6.01
CA ASP A 129 -11.27 5.97 7.39
C ASP A 129 -11.88 6.93 8.41
N GLU A 130 -11.65 8.22 8.27
CA GLU A 130 -12.19 9.25 9.16
C GLU A 130 -13.69 9.48 8.97
N ALA A 131 -14.20 9.30 7.73
CA ALA A 131 -15.59 9.54 7.37
C ALA A 131 -16.51 8.41 7.81
N LYS A 132 -16.82 8.33 9.10
CA LYS A 132 -17.74 7.31 9.63
C LYS A 132 -19.19 7.57 9.18
N PHE A 133 -20.01 6.52 9.11
CA PHE A 133 -21.43 6.67 8.80
C PHE A 133 -22.16 7.34 9.96
N VAL A 134 -23.00 8.34 9.65
CA VAL A 134 -23.88 9.03 10.64
C VAL A 134 -25.16 8.24 10.91
N ALA A 135 -25.49 7.27 10.07
CA ALA A 135 -26.59 6.32 10.20
C ALA A 135 -26.19 5.03 9.48
N PRO A 136 -26.78 3.87 9.84
CA PRO A 136 -26.47 2.61 9.17
C PRO A 136 -26.57 2.71 7.65
N PHE A 137 -25.51 2.35 6.94
CA PHE A 137 -25.44 2.36 5.49
C PHE A 137 -25.87 1.01 4.93
N GLN A 138 -26.89 1.02 4.07
CA GLN A 138 -27.38 -0.16 3.38
C GLN A 138 -26.90 -0.10 1.92
N PRO A 139 -25.97 -0.98 1.52
CA PRO A 139 -25.51 -1.03 0.15
C PRO A 139 -26.62 -1.50 -0.79
N SER A 140 -26.60 -1.03 -2.01
CA SER A 140 -27.54 -1.43 -3.06
C SER A 140 -26.85 -1.49 -4.42
N GLY A 141 -27.40 -2.29 -5.34
CA GLY A 141 -26.82 -2.44 -6.67
C GLY A 141 -25.75 -3.53 -6.69
N THR A 142 -24.53 -3.18 -7.07
CA THR A 142 -23.43 -4.12 -7.28
C THR A 142 -22.24 -3.84 -6.35
N LEU A 143 -21.25 -4.74 -6.31
CA LEU A 143 -20.02 -4.53 -5.52
C LEU A 143 -19.29 -3.27 -5.99
N ALA A 144 -19.17 -3.06 -7.31
CA ALA A 144 -18.54 -1.86 -7.85
C ALA A 144 -19.29 -0.58 -7.45
N SER A 145 -20.63 -0.57 -7.56
CA SER A 145 -21.43 0.59 -7.14
C SER A 145 -21.36 0.82 -5.63
N THR A 146 -21.23 -0.24 -4.85
CA THR A 146 -21.05 -0.15 -3.40
C THR A 146 -19.69 0.49 -3.05
N ILE A 147 -18.59 0.03 -3.67
CA ILE A 147 -17.27 0.65 -3.45
C ILE A 147 -17.30 2.14 -3.81
N ARG A 148 -17.91 2.52 -4.95
CA ARG A 148 -18.07 3.94 -5.28
C ARG A 148 -18.83 4.70 -4.20
N SER A 149 -19.92 4.16 -3.69
CA SER A 149 -20.73 4.80 -2.63
C SER A 149 -19.99 4.91 -1.30
N LEU A 150 -19.02 4.02 -1.04
CA LEU A 150 -18.17 4.07 0.16
C LEU A 150 -17.06 5.12 0.04
N VAL A 151 -16.56 5.37 -1.16
CA VAL A 151 -15.31 6.13 -1.39
C VAL A 151 -15.56 7.50 -2.02
N GLU A 152 -16.45 7.60 -3.02
CA GLU A 152 -16.74 8.88 -3.68
C GLU A 152 -17.60 9.79 -2.78
N PRO A 153 -17.40 11.12 -2.79
CA PRO A 153 -16.52 11.88 -3.71
C PRO A 153 -15.08 12.05 -3.20
N ALA A 154 -14.66 11.40 -2.10
CA ALA A 154 -13.33 11.59 -1.54
C ALA A 154 -12.22 11.17 -2.53
N LEU A 155 -12.41 10.04 -3.21
CA LEU A 155 -11.50 9.52 -4.25
C LEU A 155 -12.29 9.05 -5.46
N THR A 156 -11.73 9.23 -6.64
CA THR A 156 -12.21 8.55 -7.86
C THR A 156 -11.85 7.06 -7.79
N VAL A 157 -12.76 6.19 -8.26
CA VAL A 157 -12.53 4.73 -8.23
C VAL A 157 -12.47 4.15 -9.63
N ASN A 158 -11.40 3.43 -9.92
CA ASN A 158 -11.23 2.63 -11.12
C ASN A 158 -11.19 1.14 -10.78
N PHE A 159 -11.65 0.31 -11.71
CA PHE A 159 -11.68 -1.15 -11.55
C PHE A 159 -10.89 -1.80 -12.67
N ASP A 160 -10.11 -2.83 -12.33
CA ASP A 160 -9.50 -3.71 -13.32
C ASP A 160 -10.60 -4.44 -14.12
N GLY A 161 -10.43 -4.50 -15.44
CA GLY A 161 -11.41 -5.08 -16.35
C GLY A 161 -11.61 -6.60 -16.23
N THR A 162 -10.78 -7.29 -15.45
CA THR A 162 -10.90 -8.74 -15.19
C THR A 162 -11.80 -9.04 -13.99
N LEU A 163 -12.14 -8.05 -13.17
CA LEU A 163 -13.07 -8.20 -12.06
C LEU A 163 -14.49 -8.43 -12.57
N VAL A 164 -15.11 -9.50 -12.11
CA VAL A 164 -16.51 -9.81 -12.45
C VAL A 164 -17.43 -9.20 -11.39
N ASP A 165 -18.10 -8.11 -11.76
CA ASP A 165 -19.05 -7.44 -10.86
C ASP A 165 -20.31 -8.27 -10.63
N ARG A 166 -20.93 -8.09 -9.47
CA ARG A 166 -22.15 -8.81 -9.08
C ARG A 166 -22.97 -8.02 -8.08
N SER A 167 -24.27 -8.34 -7.99
CA SER A 167 -25.20 -7.71 -7.07
C SER A 167 -24.83 -7.97 -5.61
N VAL A 168 -25.06 -6.98 -4.75
CA VAL A 168 -25.00 -7.13 -3.30
C VAL A 168 -26.31 -7.71 -2.77
N PRO A 169 -26.28 -8.51 -1.68
CA PRO A 169 -27.48 -9.02 -1.02
C PRO A 169 -28.32 -7.89 -0.44
N VAL A 170 -29.64 -8.09 -0.44
CA VAL A 170 -30.59 -7.17 0.17
C VAL A 170 -30.59 -7.34 1.69
N GLY A 171 -30.63 -6.23 2.44
CA GLY A 171 -30.80 -6.23 3.89
C GLY A 171 -29.52 -6.27 4.72
N MET A 172 -28.35 -6.28 4.09
CA MET A 172 -27.11 -6.05 4.82
C MET A 172 -26.90 -4.55 5.13
N GLN A 173 -26.15 -4.27 6.18
CA GLN A 173 -25.81 -2.89 6.55
C GLN A 173 -24.48 -2.82 7.29
N TRP A 174 -23.86 -1.65 7.23
CA TRP A 174 -22.73 -1.27 8.08
C TRP A 174 -23.14 -0.12 9.00
N ASP A 175 -22.81 -0.23 10.28
CA ASP A 175 -23.29 0.74 11.28
C ASP A 175 -22.49 2.05 11.28
N SER A 176 -21.16 1.97 11.29
CA SER A 176 -20.32 3.17 11.41
C SER A 176 -19.03 3.11 10.61
N ASP A 177 -18.44 1.94 10.42
CA ASP A 177 -17.10 1.79 9.87
C ASP A 177 -17.13 1.70 8.33
N ARG A 178 -16.79 2.80 7.67
CA ARG A 178 -16.79 2.92 6.21
C ARG A 178 -15.61 2.16 5.58
N LEU A 179 -14.39 2.30 6.13
CA LEU A 179 -13.20 1.62 5.61
C LEU A 179 -13.29 0.11 5.87
N GLY A 180 -13.85 -0.30 7.02
CA GLY A 180 -14.16 -1.71 7.29
C GLY A 180 -15.17 -2.27 6.29
N GLY A 181 -16.20 -1.49 5.92
CA GLY A 181 -17.14 -1.86 4.85
C GLY A 181 -16.46 -2.04 3.50
N LEU A 182 -15.54 -1.14 3.13
CA LEU A 182 -14.72 -1.28 1.92
C LEU A 182 -13.89 -2.57 1.96
N THR A 183 -13.22 -2.84 3.06
CA THR A 183 -12.40 -4.06 3.25
C THR A 183 -13.27 -5.33 3.11
N GLU A 184 -14.47 -5.34 3.68
CA GLU A 184 -15.39 -6.47 3.57
C GLU A 184 -15.83 -6.73 2.12
N VAL A 185 -16.10 -5.66 1.35
CA VAL A 185 -16.44 -5.78 -0.08
C VAL A 185 -15.26 -6.34 -0.86
N LEU A 186 -14.05 -5.84 -0.63
CA LEU A 186 -12.83 -6.31 -1.30
C LEU A 186 -12.56 -7.79 -0.99
N ASP A 187 -12.62 -8.20 0.28
CA ASP A 187 -12.45 -9.60 0.70
C ASP A 187 -13.49 -10.53 0.04
N ALA A 188 -14.76 -10.09 -0.03
CA ALA A 188 -15.82 -10.88 -0.65
C ALA A 188 -15.72 -10.93 -2.18
N TRP A 189 -15.10 -9.92 -2.80
CA TRP A 189 -14.87 -9.87 -4.25
C TRP A 189 -13.55 -10.55 -4.66
N ALA A 190 -12.74 -10.96 -3.69
CA ALA A 190 -11.38 -11.46 -3.89
C ALA A 190 -10.48 -10.40 -4.58
N ALA A 191 -10.61 -9.15 -4.14
CA ALA A 191 -9.91 -7.99 -4.68
C ALA A 191 -9.03 -7.31 -3.65
N ASP A 192 -8.02 -6.61 -4.14
CA ASP A 192 -7.21 -5.63 -3.41
C ASP A 192 -7.53 -4.23 -3.94
N ALA A 193 -7.21 -3.21 -3.15
CA ALA A 193 -7.30 -1.82 -3.60
C ALA A 193 -6.10 -1.02 -3.08
N TYR A 194 -5.63 -0.08 -3.89
CA TYR A 194 -4.59 0.88 -3.52
C TYR A 194 -4.80 2.21 -4.26
N VAL A 195 -4.26 3.28 -3.71
CA VAL A 195 -4.30 4.59 -4.35
C VAL A 195 -3.09 4.74 -5.27
N THR A 196 -3.36 5.06 -6.54
CA THR A 196 -2.32 5.32 -7.54
C THR A 196 -1.65 6.69 -7.27
N GLU A 197 -0.54 6.96 -7.94
CA GLU A 197 0.16 8.24 -7.88
C GLU A 197 -0.72 9.42 -8.34
N ASP A 198 -1.69 9.17 -9.21
CA ASP A 198 -2.69 10.17 -9.65
C ASP A 198 -3.80 10.42 -8.61
N GLY A 199 -3.77 9.77 -7.44
CA GLY A 199 -4.80 9.91 -6.40
C GLY A 199 -6.10 9.16 -6.70
N VAL A 200 -6.07 8.14 -7.55
CA VAL A 200 -7.22 7.31 -7.92
C VAL A 200 -7.17 5.99 -7.16
N LEU A 201 -8.27 5.56 -6.54
CA LEU A 201 -8.38 4.22 -5.97
C LEU A 201 -8.54 3.20 -7.09
N LEU A 202 -7.52 2.37 -7.30
CA LEU A 202 -7.58 1.23 -8.21
C LEU A 202 -7.97 -0.03 -7.44
N VAL A 203 -8.96 -0.76 -7.96
CA VAL A 203 -9.42 -2.05 -7.44
C VAL A 203 -9.06 -3.14 -8.44
N GLU A 204 -8.31 -4.16 -8.01
CA GLU A 204 -7.82 -5.24 -8.85
C GLU A 204 -7.96 -6.61 -8.16
N PRO A 205 -7.91 -7.74 -8.90
CA PRO A 205 -7.92 -9.07 -8.27
C PRO A 205 -6.71 -9.27 -7.35
N VAL A 206 -6.90 -9.95 -6.22
CA VAL A 206 -5.77 -10.40 -5.38
C VAL A 206 -4.90 -11.33 -6.20
N SER A 207 -3.63 -10.97 -6.38
CA SER A 207 -2.66 -11.78 -7.11
C SER A 207 -1.26 -11.65 -6.48
N ASP A 208 -0.53 -12.76 -6.54
CA ASP A 208 0.92 -12.79 -6.33
C ASP A 208 1.65 -13.12 -7.66
N ASP A 209 0.92 -13.11 -8.77
CA ASP A 209 1.46 -13.37 -10.09
C ASP A 209 1.98 -12.07 -10.71
N GLY A 210 3.20 -12.10 -11.20
CA GLY A 210 3.78 -10.94 -11.89
C GLY A 210 5.19 -11.22 -12.39
N THR A 211 5.62 -10.43 -13.35
CA THR A 211 7.01 -10.46 -13.83
C THR A 211 7.86 -9.57 -12.93
N PRO A 212 9.04 -10.04 -12.48
CA PRO A 212 9.95 -9.19 -11.72
C PRO A 212 10.31 -7.89 -12.46
N VAL A 213 10.06 -6.76 -11.83
CA VAL A 213 10.32 -5.43 -12.39
C VAL A 213 11.78 -4.99 -12.21
N LEU A 214 12.47 -5.60 -11.24
CA LEU A 214 13.88 -5.30 -10.92
C LEU A 214 14.55 -6.55 -10.35
N SER A 215 15.88 -6.66 -10.57
CA SER A 215 16.72 -7.67 -9.93
C SER A 215 17.53 -7.05 -8.82
N LEU A 216 17.36 -7.51 -7.59
CA LEU A 216 18.13 -7.12 -6.42
C LEU A 216 19.24 -8.14 -6.15
N THR A 217 20.47 -7.65 -6.10
CA THR A 217 21.66 -8.49 -5.84
C THR A 217 22.56 -7.79 -4.83
N ASP A 218 23.27 -8.58 -4.05
CA ASP A 218 24.38 -8.11 -3.21
C ASP A 218 25.74 -8.27 -3.92
N GLY A 219 26.80 -7.78 -3.28
CA GLY A 219 28.17 -7.90 -3.77
C GLY A 219 28.54 -6.88 -4.85
N HIS A 220 29.57 -7.20 -5.64
CA HIS A 220 30.13 -6.27 -6.63
C HIS A 220 29.10 -5.94 -7.73
N GLY A 221 28.76 -4.66 -7.85
CA GLY A 221 27.77 -4.17 -8.83
C GLY A 221 26.33 -4.35 -8.40
N GLY A 222 26.06 -4.91 -7.21
CA GLY A 222 24.72 -5.00 -6.63
C GLY A 222 24.31 -3.72 -5.92
N THR A 223 22.99 -3.53 -5.77
CA THR A 223 22.40 -2.38 -5.07
C THR A 223 22.02 -2.69 -3.63
N VAL A 224 22.07 -3.96 -3.22
CA VAL A 224 21.74 -4.40 -1.86
C VAL A 224 22.97 -4.34 -0.98
N MET A 225 22.87 -3.65 0.14
CA MET A 225 23.91 -3.53 1.14
C MET A 225 23.81 -4.60 2.21
N HIS A 226 22.58 -4.95 2.60
CA HIS A 226 22.38 -5.93 3.68
C HIS A 226 21.07 -6.72 3.48
N TRP A 227 21.13 -8.02 3.82
CA TRP A 227 19.99 -8.91 3.93
C TRP A 227 19.83 -9.40 5.37
N GLN A 228 18.62 -9.32 5.91
CA GLN A 228 18.30 -9.92 7.20
C GLN A 228 17.07 -10.79 7.09
N GLY A 229 17.23 -12.09 7.27
CA GLY A 229 16.12 -13.04 7.27
C GLY A 229 15.40 -13.07 8.59
N SER A 230 14.07 -13.16 8.56
CA SER A 230 13.24 -13.45 9.72
C SER A 230 12.25 -14.55 9.37
N SER A 231 11.87 -15.34 10.37
CA SER A 231 10.78 -16.32 10.26
C SER A 231 9.98 -16.31 11.55
N SER A 232 8.66 -16.30 11.42
CA SER A 232 7.72 -16.44 12.53
C SER A 232 6.62 -17.39 12.14
N ARG A 233 6.08 -18.10 13.11
CA ARG A 233 4.85 -18.86 12.93
C ARG A 233 3.64 -18.18 13.56
N ASP A 234 3.82 -17.03 14.20
CA ASP A 234 2.73 -16.27 14.80
C ASP A 234 1.80 -15.73 13.71
N GLY A 235 0.50 -15.96 13.89
CA GLY A 235 -0.50 -15.58 12.89
C GLY A 235 -0.45 -16.39 11.58
N ALA A 236 0.33 -17.49 11.53
CA ALA A 236 0.41 -18.34 10.34
C ALA A 236 -0.80 -19.28 10.26
N PHE A 237 -1.40 -19.32 9.08
CA PHE A 237 -2.53 -20.18 8.74
C PHE A 237 -2.19 -20.99 7.49
N ASN A 238 -2.57 -22.27 7.45
CA ASN A 238 -2.42 -23.12 6.28
C ASN A 238 -3.74 -23.43 5.57
N CYS A 239 -4.82 -22.83 6.06
CA CYS A 239 -6.16 -23.00 5.56
C CYS A 239 -6.99 -21.75 5.84
N VAL A 240 -7.89 -21.39 4.94
CA VAL A 240 -8.90 -20.35 5.14
C VAL A 240 -10.27 -20.94 4.92
N VAL A 241 -11.18 -20.63 5.83
CA VAL A 241 -12.60 -21.02 5.78
C VAL A 241 -13.41 -19.74 5.63
N ALA A 242 -13.99 -19.51 4.45
CA ALA A 242 -14.90 -18.41 4.22
C ALA A 242 -16.35 -18.91 4.29
N GLN A 243 -17.18 -18.19 4.99
CA GLN A 243 -18.58 -18.51 5.23
C GLN A 243 -19.50 -17.43 4.63
N GLY A 244 -20.63 -17.86 4.12
CA GLY A 244 -21.66 -16.98 3.54
C GLY A 244 -23.05 -17.56 3.77
N GLU A 245 -24.05 -16.94 3.17
CA GLU A 245 -25.43 -17.36 3.29
C GLU A 245 -26.17 -17.19 1.95
N ASP A 246 -26.97 -18.19 1.55
CA ASP A 246 -27.78 -18.07 0.35
C ASP A 246 -29.08 -17.27 0.60
N ALA A 247 -29.82 -16.99 -0.47
CA ALA A 247 -31.06 -16.24 -0.39
C ALA A 247 -32.16 -16.93 0.44
N SER A 248 -31.98 -18.19 0.80
CA SER A 248 -32.90 -18.99 1.61
C SER A 248 -32.46 -19.07 3.09
N GLY A 249 -31.36 -18.42 3.47
CA GLY A 249 -30.81 -18.46 4.81
C GLY A 249 -29.95 -19.70 5.10
N ASN A 250 -29.59 -20.48 4.08
CA ASN A 250 -28.71 -21.64 4.29
C ASN A 250 -27.25 -21.18 4.35
N GLN A 251 -26.53 -21.71 5.36
CA GLN A 251 -25.11 -21.44 5.53
C GLN A 251 -24.31 -22.07 4.38
N LEU A 252 -23.43 -21.27 3.81
CA LEU A 252 -22.49 -21.66 2.77
C LEU A 252 -21.07 -21.64 3.29
N GLN A 253 -20.21 -22.49 2.74
CA GLN A 253 -18.81 -22.55 3.14
C GLN A 253 -17.93 -22.86 1.93
N GLY A 254 -16.82 -22.16 1.85
CA GLY A 254 -15.71 -22.42 0.94
C GLY A 254 -14.41 -22.54 1.72
N VAL A 255 -13.53 -23.44 1.30
CA VAL A 255 -12.25 -23.68 1.96
C VAL A 255 -11.12 -23.63 0.96
N ALA A 256 -10.04 -22.92 1.33
CA ALA A 256 -8.78 -22.93 0.62
C ALA A 256 -7.67 -23.46 1.52
N TYR A 257 -6.84 -24.36 0.99
CA TYR A 257 -5.67 -24.90 1.68
C TYR A 257 -4.40 -24.41 0.99
N ASP A 258 -3.37 -24.14 1.78
CA ASP A 258 -2.03 -23.93 1.24
C ASP A 258 -1.48 -25.24 0.70
N ARG A 259 -1.46 -25.37 -0.61
CA ARG A 259 -0.94 -26.53 -1.34
C ARG A 259 0.36 -26.24 -2.08
N ASN A 260 0.94 -25.06 -1.89
CA ASN A 260 2.21 -24.71 -2.48
C ASN A 260 3.33 -25.46 -1.77
N SER A 261 4.00 -26.38 -2.50
CA SER A 261 5.11 -27.19 -1.95
C SER A 261 6.33 -26.35 -1.56
N ALA A 262 6.45 -25.12 -2.08
CA ALA A 262 7.50 -24.16 -1.68
C ALA A 262 7.12 -23.36 -0.42
N SER A 263 5.85 -23.38 -0.01
CA SER A 263 5.41 -22.69 1.19
C SER A 263 5.89 -23.38 2.46
N PRO A 264 6.52 -22.67 3.40
CA PRO A 264 6.87 -23.22 4.69
C PRO A 264 5.65 -23.62 5.54
N PHE A 265 4.46 -23.10 5.19
CA PHE A 265 3.19 -23.35 5.88
C PHE A 265 2.27 -24.30 5.11
N MET A 266 2.79 -25.07 4.15
CA MET A 266 2.00 -26.01 3.36
C MET A 266 1.14 -26.90 4.26
N PHE A 267 -0.15 -27.04 3.93
CA PHE A 267 -1.06 -27.95 4.63
C PHE A 267 -0.58 -29.40 4.50
N GLY A 268 -0.54 -30.09 5.64
CA GLY A 268 -0.01 -31.46 5.72
C GLY A 268 1.53 -31.52 5.72
N GLY A 269 2.22 -30.38 5.72
CA GLY A 269 3.67 -30.27 5.79
C GLY A 269 4.19 -30.14 7.21
N PRO A 270 5.50 -29.85 7.38
CA PRO A 270 6.17 -29.80 8.70
C PRO A 270 5.63 -28.70 9.63
N PHE A 271 5.01 -27.65 9.09
CA PHE A 271 4.43 -26.57 9.90
C PHE A 271 3.34 -27.12 10.86
N ASN A 272 2.36 -27.81 10.29
CA ASN A 272 1.33 -28.51 11.03
C ASN A 272 0.67 -29.56 10.13
N PRO A 273 0.62 -30.85 10.52
CA PRO A 273 -0.05 -31.89 9.74
C PRO A 273 -1.58 -31.71 9.68
N LEU A 274 -2.13 -30.92 10.59
CA LEU A 274 -3.56 -30.58 10.65
C LEU A 274 -3.82 -29.19 10.05
N ALA A 275 -5.08 -28.92 9.75
CA ALA A 275 -5.51 -27.58 9.34
C ALA A 275 -5.37 -26.60 10.51
N VAL A 276 -4.74 -25.45 10.23
CA VAL A 276 -4.72 -24.27 11.10
C VAL A 276 -5.55 -23.20 10.39
N PRO A 277 -6.88 -23.15 10.62
CA PRO A 277 -7.78 -22.32 9.83
C PRO A 277 -7.81 -20.87 10.33
N TYR A 278 -7.84 -19.94 9.39
CA TYR A 278 -8.44 -18.63 9.58
C TYR A 278 -9.89 -18.69 9.10
N THR A 279 -10.84 -18.27 9.94
CA THR A 279 -12.26 -18.30 9.58
C THR A 279 -12.82 -16.88 9.55
N TYR A 280 -13.55 -16.55 8.49
CA TYR A 280 -14.31 -15.32 8.40
C TYR A 280 -15.63 -15.54 7.70
N SER A 281 -16.58 -14.65 7.92
CA SER A 281 -17.91 -14.70 7.29
C SER A 281 -18.25 -13.34 6.69
N SER A 282 -18.96 -13.35 5.56
CA SER A 282 -19.54 -12.15 4.99
C SER A 282 -20.88 -12.47 4.32
N PRO A 283 -21.92 -11.66 4.54
CA PRO A 283 -23.19 -11.79 3.86
C PRO A 283 -23.09 -11.51 2.36
N LEU A 284 -22.00 -10.89 1.90
CA LEU A 284 -21.71 -10.66 0.48
C LEU A 284 -21.41 -11.94 -0.30
N MET A 285 -21.11 -13.05 0.38
CA MET A 285 -20.85 -14.35 -0.25
C MET A 285 -22.12 -15.19 -0.28
N THR A 286 -22.79 -15.24 -1.43
CA THR A 286 -24.10 -15.89 -1.61
C THR A 286 -24.05 -17.21 -2.37
N THR A 287 -22.85 -17.68 -2.73
CA THR A 287 -22.62 -18.98 -3.38
C THR A 287 -21.35 -19.64 -2.83
N VAL A 288 -21.28 -20.96 -2.89
CA VAL A 288 -20.11 -21.75 -2.50
C VAL A 288 -18.86 -21.36 -3.32
N ASP A 289 -19.04 -21.02 -4.61
CA ASP A 289 -17.92 -20.58 -5.45
C ASP A 289 -17.33 -19.25 -4.99
N GLN A 290 -18.19 -18.30 -4.59
CA GLN A 290 -17.74 -17.03 -4.01
C GLN A 290 -16.98 -17.25 -2.68
N CYS A 291 -17.49 -18.12 -1.80
CA CYS A 291 -16.77 -18.49 -0.58
C CYS A 291 -15.40 -19.12 -0.89
N ARG A 292 -15.30 -20.00 -1.90
CA ARG A 292 -14.01 -20.60 -2.28
C ARG A 292 -13.02 -19.56 -2.83
N LYS A 293 -13.48 -18.66 -3.71
CA LYS A 293 -12.65 -17.58 -4.28
C LYS A 293 -12.19 -16.62 -3.19
N GLY A 294 -13.10 -16.18 -2.32
CA GLY A 294 -12.76 -15.35 -1.16
C GLY A 294 -11.75 -16.04 -0.22
N ALA A 295 -11.96 -17.32 0.08
CA ALA A 295 -11.01 -18.08 0.89
C ALA A 295 -9.61 -18.17 0.24
N ALA A 296 -9.54 -18.37 -1.06
CA ALA A 296 -8.27 -18.44 -1.79
C ALA A 296 -7.54 -17.07 -1.78
N ALA A 297 -8.24 -15.98 -2.07
CA ALA A 297 -7.68 -14.63 -2.02
C ALA A 297 -7.22 -14.26 -0.59
N LYS A 298 -8.05 -14.54 0.42
CA LYS A 298 -7.69 -14.27 1.82
C LYS A 298 -6.47 -15.07 2.26
N LEU A 299 -6.30 -16.30 1.77
CA LEU A 299 -5.10 -17.10 2.03
C LEU A 299 -3.84 -16.44 1.44
N LEU A 300 -3.92 -15.86 0.24
CA LEU A 300 -2.81 -15.10 -0.35
C LEU A 300 -2.49 -13.84 0.48
N GLN A 301 -3.51 -13.10 0.88
CA GLN A 301 -3.34 -11.90 1.73
C GLN A 301 -2.68 -12.24 3.08
N LEU A 302 -3.12 -13.31 3.76
CA LEU A 302 -2.55 -13.74 5.03
C LEU A 302 -1.07 -14.18 4.90
N ARG A 303 -0.68 -14.71 3.74
CA ARG A 303 0.74 -15.03 3.48
C ARG A 303 1.63 -13.80 3.45
N ARG A 304 1.11 -12.61 3.14
CA ARG A 304 1.89 -11.36 3.12
C ARG A 304 2.54 -11.06 4.47
N THR A 305 1.90 -11.46 5.56
CA THR A 305 2.39 -11.22 6.92
C THR A 305 3.19 -12.38 7.53
N THR A 306 3.08 -13.60 7.01
CA THR A 306 3.56 -14.82 7.68
C THR A 306 4.59 -15.64 6.90
N SER A 307 4.75 -15.43 5.59
CA SER A 307 5.73 -16.15 4.77
C SER A 307 7.19 -15.78 5.14
N ARG A 308 8.16 -16.48 4.53
CA ARG A 308 9.58 -16.14 4.66
C ARG A 308 9.81 -14.70 4.23
N ARG A 309 10.21 -13.87 5.15
CA ARG A 309 10.46 -12.44 4.93
C ARG A 309 11.94 -12.14 5.02
N LEU A 310 12.40 -11.21 4.20
CA LEU A 310 13.74 -10.67 4.25
C LEU A 310 13.64 -9.15 4.38
N ALA A 311 14.28 -8.60 5.39
CA ALA A 311 14.55 -7.19 5.43
C ALA A 311 15.77 -6.92 4.53
N VAL A 312 15.66 -5.91 3.70
CA VAL A 312 16.63 -5.54 2.68
C VAL A 312 16.98 -4.08 2.89
N THR A 313 18.25 -3.79 3.10
CA THR A 313 18.78 -2.43 3.07
C THR A 313 19.53 -2.22 1.76
N MET A 314 19.15 -1.19 1.01
CA MET A 314 19.68 -0.96 -0.34
C MET A 314 19.86 0.53 -0.68
N VAL A 315 20.50 0.78 -1.80
CA VAL A 315 20.54 2.12 -2.41
C VAL A 315 19.11 2.58 -2.75
N PRO A 316 18.72 3.83 -2.49
CA PRO A 316 17.39 4.33 -2.82
C PRO A 316 17.02 4.09 -4.29
N HIS A 317 15.82 3.58 -4.51
CA HIS A 317 15.26 3.36 -5.83
C HIS A 317 13.82 3.91 -5.88
N PRO A 318 13.64 5.16 -6.34
CA PRO A 318 12.36 5.85 -6.23
C PRO A 318 11.24 5.29 -7.12
N GLY A 319 11.54 4.42 -8.07
CA GLY A 319 10.53 3.74 -8.87
C GLY A 319 9.87 2.55 -8.18
N LEU A 320 10.45 2.01 -7.09
CA LEU A 320 9.87 0.86 -6.40
C LEU A 320 8.63 1.24 -5.58
N MET A 321 7.64 0.33 -5.60
CA MET A 321 6.39 0.44 -4.85
C MET A 321 6.14 -0.82 -4.03
N ALA A 322 5.40 -0.67 -2.94
CA ALA A 322 4.86 -1.83 -2.23
C ALA A 322 3.90 -2.58 -3.15
N GLY A 323 4.09 -3.90 -3.27
CA GLY A 323 3.38 -4.73 -4.25
C GLY A 323 4.17 -5.13 -5.46
N ASP A 324 5.26 -4.43 -5.78
CA ASP A 324 6.13 -4.82 -6.88
C ASP A 324 6.74 -6.20 -6.65
N ILE A 325 6.83 -6.99 -7.71
CA ILE A 325 7.56 -8.25 -7.71
C ILE A 325 8.98 -7.99 -8.20
N ILE A 326 9.96 -8.45 -7.44
CA ILE A 326 11.38 -8.34 -7.75
C ILE A 326 12.01 -9.73 -7.82
N SER A 327 13.13 -9.83 -8.50
CA SER A 327 13.99 -11.03 -8.45
C SER A 327 15.12 -10.82 -7.44
N ALA A 328 15.24 -11.69 -6.45
CA ALA A 328 16.25 -11.59 -5.39
C ALA A 328 17.37 -12.64 -5.56
N THR A 329 18.62 -12.18 -5.52
CA THR A 329 19.80 -13.03 -5.44
C THR A 329 20.67 -12.60 -4.28
N GLY A 330 20.84 -13.46 -3.29
CA GLY A 330 21.50 -13.19 -2.01
C GLY A 330 20.76 -13.87 -0.86
N ALA A 331 21.32 -13.91 0.34
CA ALA A 331 20.71 -14.56 1.52
C ALA A 331 20.27 -16.02 1.28
N GLY A 332 20.97 -16.74 0.39
CA GLY A 332 20.62 -18.13 0.01
C GLY A 332 19.53 -18.24 -1.04
N LEU A 333 19.14 -17.14 -1.69
CA LEU A 333 18.25 -17.09 -2.83
C LEU A 333 19.05 -16.99 -4.14
N THR A 334 18.48 -17.50 -5.23
CA THR A 334 19.02 -17.38 -6.59
C THR A 334 17.88 -17.08 -7.54
N ASN A 335 17.82 -15.87 -8.06
CA ASN A 335 16.75 -15.38 -8.93
C ASN A 335 15.34 -15.71 -8.41
N ALA A 336 15.16 -15.64 -7.08
CA ALA A 336 13.88 -15.98 -6.48
C ALA A 336 12.89 -14.81 -6.62
N PRO A 337 11.66 -15.04 -7.08
CA PRO A 337 10.64 -14.01 -7.11
C PRO A 337 10.23 -13.64 -5.70
N CYS A 338 10.18 -12.35 -5.42
CA CYS A 338 9.79 -11.79 -4.12
C CYS A 338 8.84 -10.62 -4.33
N ALA A 339 7.81 -10.50 -3.49
CA ALA A 339 6.94 -9.33 -3.44
C ALA A 339 7.43 -8.34 -2.38
N ILE A 340 7.43 -7.04 -2.70
CA ILE A 340 7.71 -5.97 -1.73
C ILE A 340 6.46 -5.77 -0.86
N GLU A 341 6.54 -6.06 0.43
CA GLU A 341 5.44 -5.88 1.37
C GLU A 341 5.47 -4.52 2.05
N THR A 342 6.68 -4.08 2.44
CA THR A 342 6.89 -2.74 3.00
C THR A 342 8.09 -2.06 2.35
N LEU A 343 8.05 -0.75 2.28
CA LEU A 343 9.20 0.05 1.89
C LEU A 343 9.28 1.34 2.72
N THR A 344 10.52 1.78 2.99
CA THR A 344 10.82 3.11 3.50
C THR A 344 11.81 3.78 2.55
N LEU A 345 11.33 4.79 1.81
CA LEU A 345 12.14 5.60 0.90
C LEU A 345 12.56 6.88 1.61
N PRO A 346 13.87 7.11 1.84
CA PRO A 346 14.34 8.34 2.48
C PRO A 346 14.28 9.52 1.51
N TYR A 347 14.04 10.70 2.07
CA TYR A 347 14.06 11.99 1.36
C TYR A 347 15.36 12.78 1.63
N SER A 348 16.34 12.11 2.17
CA SER A 348 17.73 12.57 2.34
C SER A 348 18.70 11.50 1.84
N PRO A 349 19.99 11.81 1.62
CA PRO A 349 20.99 10.83 1.20
C PRO A 349 21.21 9.76 2.27
N SER A 350 20.39 8.74 2.28
CA SER A 350 20.33 7.67 3.25
C SER A 350 19.95 6.35 2.55
N GLU A 351 19.89 5.28 3.30
CA GLU A 351 19.58 3.94 2.81
C GLU A 351 18.07 3.73 2.72
N MET A 352 17.62 3.04 1.67
CA MET A 352 16.26 2.56 1.51
C MET A 352 16.09 1.21 2.20
N ASN A 353 14.97 1.01 2.91
CA ASN A 353 14.66 -0.25 3.55
C ASN A 353 13.40 -0.87 2.95
N LEU A 354 13.47 -2.18 2.71
CA LEU A 354 12.35 -2.97 2.21
C LEU A 354 12.13 -4.17 3.13
N THR A 355 10.88 -4.63 3.19
CA THR A 355 10.58 -6.00 3.58
C THR A 355 10.03 -6.72 2.38
N VAL A 356 10.69 -7.80 1.97
CA VAL A 356 10.24 -8.61 0.84
C VAL A 356 9.82 -10.00 1.31
N ARG A 357 8.80 -10.54 0.66
CA ARG A 357 8.28 -11.89 0.88
C ARG A 357 8.68 -12.77 -0.30
N VAL A 358 9.28 -13.92 -0.02
CA VAL A 358 9.59 -14.93 -1.05
C VAL A 358 8.27 -15.57 -1.52
N LEU A 359 8.03 -15.57 -2.85
CA LEU A 359 6.83 -16.11 -3.50
C LEU A 359 6.88 -17.62 -3.75
#